data_d74afaad6a8bddc085c7881365d9a46b
#
_entry.id   d74afaad6a8bddc085c7881365d9a46b
#
_cell.length_a   1.000
_cell.length_b   1.000
_cell.length_c   1.000
_cell.angle_alpha   90.00
_cell.angle_beta   90.00
_cell.angle_gamma   90.00
#
_symmetry.space_group_name_H-M   'P 1'
#
loop_
_entity.id
_entity.type
_entity.pdbx_description
1 polymer ?
#
loop_
_entity_poly.entity_id
_entity_poly.type
_entity_poly.pdbx_seq_one_letter_code
_entity_poly.pdbx_strand_id
1 'polypeptide(L)'
;VDLNGDGVIGTTSVADGVYFDHENDGFAEKTGWISAEDGVLVRDLNGNGLIDNGTELFGNSTILSNNETAANGFEALKELDSNGDGIFSNQDKAWNEVKVWQDANQNGYTDVNELKSLDSVGITEINLNYKQQQVADENGNMHNQISTGKKDGSEILIHDVWFERDTIDSQSLQQIIIPDDIFLLPEIGGSGKVCSLREAMAQDESGELRTLVEQYINFDYNHTITPETNQESKTENTDLEITLPYETGEITDITVSNVHAQEGRDAILRDIIYHWAGVQDMDPN
;
A
#
# COMPACT_ATOMS: atom_id res chain seq x y z
N VAL A 1 -0.10 -13.21 18.47
CA VAL A 1 -0.03 -14.35 19.41
C VAL A 1 1.41 -14.60 19.82
N ASP A 2 1.67 -14.61 21.12
CA ASP A 2 2.97 -14.99 21.71
C ASP A 2 3.20 -16.50 21.53
N LEU A 3 3.92 -16.87 20.48
CA LEU A 3 4.14 -18.29 20.17
C LEU A 3 5.36 -18.87 20.87
N ASN A 4 6.37 -18.09 21.16
CA ASN A 4 7.57 -18.54 21.87
C ASN A 4 7.37 -18.58 23.38
N GLY A 5 6.34 -17.88 23.92
CA GLY A 5 5.96 -17.88 25.35
C GLY A 5 6.88 -17.02 26.21
N ASP A 6 7.53 -16.01 25.64
CA ASP A 6 8.45 -15.13 26.36
C ASP A 6 7.72 -13.97 27.08
N GLY A 7 6.42 -13.80 26.83
CA GLY A 7 5.57 -12.77 27.44
C GLY A 7 5.63 -11.44 26.69
N VAL A 8 6.07 -11.42 25.45
CA VAL A 8 6.08 -10.27 24.55
C VAL A 8 5.43 -10.65 23.22
N ILE A 9 4.71 -9.75 22.60
CA ILE A 9 4.34 -9.86 21.18
C ILE A 9 5.38 -9.06 20.40
N GLY A 10 6.30 -9.74 19.77
CA GLY A 10 7.37 -9.13 18.99
C GLY A 10 6.86 -8.57 17.66
N THR A 11 7.37 -7.42 17.26
CA THR A 11 7.01 -6.75 15.99
C THR A 11 8.24 -6.20 15.29
N THR A 12 8.09 -5.74 14.04
CA THR A 12 9.07 -4.94 13.31
C THR A 12 8.55 -3.53 13.05
N SER A 13 9.45 -2.59 12.83
CA SER A 13 9.10 -1.24 12.37
C SER A 13 8.63 -1.26 10.91
N VAL A 14 8.02 -0.16 10.42
CA VAL A 14 7.69 0.00 9.00
C VAL A 14 8.92 -0.14 8.11
N ALA A 15 10.08 0.39 8.54
CA ALA A 15 11.31 0.34 7.76
C ALA A 15 11.80 -1.11 7.53
N ASP A 16 11.66 -1.97 8.54
CA ASP A 16 12.11 -3.36 8.53
C ASP A 16 10.96 -4.35 8.27
N GLY A 17 9.75 -3.84 8.07
CA GLY A 17 8.54 -4.64 7.88
C GLY A 17 8.35 -5.12 6.44
N VAL A 18 7.12 -5.45 6.11
CA VAL A 18 6.73 -6.08 4.84
C VAL A 18 5.82 -5.19 4.00
N TYR A 19 5.49 -5.62 2.79
CA TYR A 19 4.35 -5.10 2.03
C TYR A 19 3.17 -6.05 2.21
N PHE A 20 2.01 -5.51 2.63
CA PHE A 20 0.81 -6.31 2.82
C PHE A 20 -0.45 -5.49 2.53
N ASP A 21 -1.41 -6.06 1.82
CA ASP A 21 -2.71 -5.44 1.50
C ASP A 21 -3.67 -5.60 2.68
N HIS A 22 -3.65 -4.64 3.61
CA HIS A 22 -4.52 -4.68 4.79
C HIS A 22 -5.98 -4.40 4.48
N GLU A 23 -6.28 -3.67 3.40
CA GLU A 23 -7.61 -3.16 3.07
C GLU A 23 -8.31 -3.96 1.96
N ASN A 24 -7.60 -4.91 1.33
CA ASN A 24 -8.06 -5.69 0.18
C ASN A 24 -8.49 -4.78 -0.99
N ASP A 25 -7.67 -3.79 -1.28
CA ASP A 25 -7.91 -2.85 -2.39
C ASP A 25 -6.96 -3.06 -3.57
N GLY A 26 -6.08 -4.04 -3.49
CA GLY A 26 -5.12 -4.41 -4.53
C GLY A 26 -3.80 -3.65 -4.45
N PHE A 27 -3.56 -2.92 -3.35
CA PHE A 27 -2.28 -2.27 -3.06
C PHE A 27 -1.75 -2.76 -1.72
N ALA A 28 -0.53 -3.28 -1.72
CA ALA A 28 0.16 -3.68 -0.51
C ALA A 28 0.99 -2.49 -0.01
N GLU A 29 0.65 -1.93 1.15
CA GLU A 29 1.40 -0.86 1.78
C GLU A 29 2.59 -1.40 2.56
N LYS A 30 3.65 -0.61 2.64
CA LYS A 30 4.76 -0.88 3.54
C LYS A 30 4.27 -0.76 5.00
N THR A 31 4.41 -1.83 5.78
CA THR A 31 3.81 -1.93 7.11
C THR A 31 4.80 -2.54 8.12
N GLY A 32 4.70 -2.13 9.39
CA GLY A 32 5.26 -2.92 10.49
C GLY A 32 4.65 -4.33 10.47
N TRP A 33 5.32 -5.31 11.04
CA TRP A 33 4.88 -6.70 10.97
C TRP A 33 5.11 -7.46 12.26
N ILE A 34 4.54 -8.65 12.35
CA ILE A 34 4.81 -9.57 13.45
C ILE A 34 6.25 -10.11 13.36
N SER A 35 6.89 -10.36 14.49
CA SER A 35 8.21 -11.00 14.51
C SER A 35 8.16 -12.46 14.04
N ALA A 36 9.30 -12.99 13.56
CA ALA A 36 9.42 -14.37 13.11
C ALA A 36 9.13 -15.41 14.19
N GLU A 37 9.23 -15.03 15.46
CA GLU A 37 9.05 -15.94 16.62
C GLU A 37 7.59 -16.02 17.07
N ASP A 38 6.75 -15.09 16.61
CA ASP A 38 5.35 -14.96 16.95
C ASP A 38 4.44 -15.24 15.75
N GLY A 39 3.14 -15.03 15.89
CA GLY A 39 2.22 -15.30 14.79
C GLY A 39 0.94 -14.47 14.83
N VAL A 40 0.28 -14.43 13.69
CA VAL A 40 -1.01 -13.77 13.49
C VAL A 40 -2.10 -14.84 13.37
N LEU A 41 -3.26 -14.59 14.02
CA LEU A 41 -4.45 -15.42 13.80
C LEU A 41 -5.07 -15.09 12.46
N VAL A 42 -5.37 -16.13 11.68
CA VAL A 42 -5.83 -16.01 10.29
C VAL A 42 -6.91 -17.04 9.96
N ARG A 43 -7.68 -16.74 8.91
CA ARG A 43 -8.63 -17.66 8.32
C ARG A 43 -8.57 -17.52 6.80
N ASP A 44 -8.15 -18.58 6.12
CA ASP A 44 -8.18 -18.69 4.66
C ASP A 44 -9.63 -18.76 4.19
N LEU A 45 -10.17 -17.62 3.73
CA LEU A 45 -11.58 -17.46 3.37
C LEU A 45 -11.89 -17.95 1.96
N ASN A 46 -10.93 -17.85 1.05
CA ASN A 46 -11.11 -18.25 -0.35
C ASN A 46 -10.68 -19.70 -0.61
N GLY A 47 -10.01 -20.35 0.36
CA GLY A 47 -9.61 -21.76 0.29
C GLY A 47 -8.43 -22.03 -0.64
N ASN A 48 -7.62 -21.01 -0.95
CA ASN A 48 -6.45 -21.15 -1.83
C ASN A 48 -5.19 -21.63 -1.09
N GLY A 49 -5.22 -21.65 0.24
CA GLY A 49 -4.11 -22.09 1.09
C GLY A 49 -3.09 -20.97 1.39
N LEU A 50 -3.40 -19.73 1.04
CA LEU A 50 -2.60 -18.54 1.30
C LEU A 50 -3.39 -17.57 2.18
N ILE A 51 -2.72 -16.55 2.68
CA ILE A 51 -3.32 -15.37 3.31
C ILE A 51 -2.96 -14.19 2.43
N ASP A 52 -3.93 -13.71 1.67
CA ASP A 52 -3.71 -12.78 0.59
C ASP A 52 -3.82 -11.31 1.03
N ASN A 53 -4.66 -11.03 2.02
CA ASN A 53 -4.96 -9.67 2.45
C ASN A 53 -5.55 -9.61 3.85
N GLY A 54 -5.81 -8.40 4.33
CA GLY A 54 -6.28 -8.13 5.69
C GLY A 54 -7.67 -8.67 6.02
N THR A 55 -8.50 -9.03 5.04
CA THR A 55 -9.81 -9.65 5.33
C THR A 55 -9.67 -11.07 5.89
N GLU A 56 -8.53 -11.72 5.65
CA GLU A 56 -8.18 -13.06 6.15
C GLU A 56 -7.41 -13.02 7.47
N LEU A 57 -7.03 -11.83 7.95
CA LEU A 57 -6.55 -11.60 9.31
C LEU A 57 -7.73 -11.33 10.25
N PHE A 58 -7.60 -11.72 11.53
CA PHE A 58 -8.54 -11.26 12.57
C PHE A 58 -8.17 -9.85 12.98
N GLY A 59 -8.90 -8.85 12.47
CA GLY A 59 -8.66 -7.42 12.68
C GLY A 59 -9.85 -6.56 12.24
N ASN A 60 -9.61 -5.28 12.06
CA ASN A 60 -10.64 -4.32 11.66
C ASN A 60 -11.02 -4.40 10.16
N SER A 61 -10.30 -5.18 9.35
CA SER A 61 -10.67 -5.49 7.96
C SER A 61 -11.48 -6.78 7.81
N THR A 62 -11.65 -7.56 8.89
CA THR A 62 -12.49 -8.78 8.89
C THR A 62 -13.95 -8.42 8.66
N ILE A 63 -14.59 -9.06 7.68
CA ILE A 63 -16.00 -8.89 7.39
C ILE A 63 -16.83 -9.83 8.27
N LEU A 64 -17.74 -9.25 9.04
CA LEU A 64 -18.66 -9.97 9.92
C LEU A 64 -19.87 -10.53 9.14
N SER A 65 -20.62 -11.43 9.77
CA SER A 65 -21.82 -12.04 9.18
C SER A 65 -22.94 -11.04 8.80
N ASN A 66 -22.93 -9.85 9.38
CA ASN A 66 -23.83 -8.74 9.06
C ASN A 66 -23.33 -7.86 7.88
N ASN A 67 -22.21 -8.21 7.22
CA ASN A 67 -21.52 -7.46 6.20
C ASN A 67 -20.90 -6.13 6.66
N GLU A 68 -20.71 -5.93 7.96
CA GLU A 68 -19.92 -4.82 8.49
C GLU A 68 -18.50 -5.29 8.79
N THR A 69 -17.55 -4.38 8.92
CA THR A 69 -16.20 -4.69 9.38
C THR A 69 -16.17 -4.82 10.90
N ALA A 70 -15.33 -5.71 11.40
CA ALA A 70 -15.14 -5.89 12.83
C ALA A 70 -14.49 -4.64 13.47
N ALA A 71 -14.85 -4.35 14.71
CA ALA A 71 -14.23 -3.24 15.44
C ALA A 71 -12.76 -3.53 15.82
N ASN A 72 -12.40 -4.79 15.94
CA ASN A 72 -11.08 -5.31 16.28
C ASN A 72 -11.04 -6.83 16.08
N GLY A 73 -9.85 -7.43 16.19
CA GLY A 73 -9.65 -8.86 15.98
C GLY A 73 -10.41 -9.76 16.98
N PHE A 74 -10.62 -9.33 18.21
CA PHE A 74 -11.40 -10.10 19.18
C PHE A 74 -12.88 -10.09 18.83
N GLU A 75 -13.44 -8.98 18.35
CA GLU A 75 -14.83 -8.94 17.88
C GLU A 75 -15.03 -9.82 16.65
N ALA A 76 -14.05 -9.87 15.76
CA ALA A 76 -14.05 -10.79 14.64
C ALA A 76 -14.03 -12.27 15.09
N LEU A 77 -13.18 -12.59 16.05
CA LEU A 77 -13.06 -13.96 16.56
C LEU A 77 -14.29 -14.40 17.39
N LYS A 78 -14.98 -13.47 18.06
CA LYS A 78 -16.23 -13.74 18.81
C LYS A 78 -17.35 -14.30 17.93
N GLU A 79 -17.41 -13.95 16.65
CA GLU A 79 -18.43 -14.56 15.76
C GLU A 79 -18.26 -16.06 15.58
N LEU A 80 -17.06 -16.56 15.85
CA LEU A 80 -16.73 -17.99 15.75
C LEU A 80 -16.95 -18.74 17.06
N ASP A 81 -17.22 -18.04 18.18
CA ASP A 81 -17.62 -18.62 19.47
C ASP A 81 -19.03 -19.20 19.35
N SER A 82 -19.11 -20.43 18.92
CA SER A 82 -20.39 -21.06 18.57
C SER A 82 -21.18 -21.58 19.79
N ASN A 83 -20.54 -21.70 20.94
CA ASN A 83 -21.16 -22.12 22.18
C ASN A 83 -21.46 -20.94 23.11
N GLY A 84 -20.89 -19.74 22.87
CA GLY A 84 -21.14 -18.50 23.57
C GLY A 84 -20.54 -18.45 24.98
N ASP A 85 -19.45 -19.20 25.22
CA ASP A 85 -18.83 -19.25 26.56
C ASP A 85 -17.75 -18.18 26.77
N GLY A 86 -17.40 -17.40 25.71
CA GLY A 86 -16.41 -16.36 25.74
C GLY A 86 -14.96 -16.86 25.59
N ILE A 87 -14.81 -18.11 25.19
CA ILE A 87 -13.52 -18.76 24.94
C ILE A 87 -13.57 -19.42 23.57
N PHE A 88 -12.69 -19.05 22.67
CA PHE A 88 -12.55 -19.76 21.41
C PHE A 88 -11.65 -20.98 21.60
N SER A 89 -12.20 -22.18 21.39
CA SER A 89 -11.56 -23.45 21.67
C SER A 89 -11.99 -24.56 20.70
N ASN A 90 -11.49 -25.78 20.88
CA ASN A 90 -11.92 -26.94 20.08
C ASN A 90 -13.38 -27.37 20.29
N GLN A 91 -14.11 -26.70 21.18
CA GLN A 91 -15.55 -26.85 21.33
C GLN A 91 -16.34 -26.03 20.30
N ASP A 92 -15.67 -25.10 19.62
CA ASP A 92 -16.26 -24.25 18.61
C ASP A 92 -16.13 -24.87 17.21
N LYS A 93 -17.18 -24.67 16.41
CA LYS A 93 -17.29 -25.29 15.09
C LYS A 93 -16.17 -24.88 14.13
N ALA A 94 -15.73 -23.61 14.24
CA ALA A 94 -14.74 -23.02 13.36
C ALA A 94 -13.28 -23.23 13.83
N TRP A 95 -13.05 -23.97 14.91
CA TRP A 95 -11.70 -24.17 15.46
C TRP A 95 -10.66 -24.58 14.43
N ASN A 96 -10.99 -25.55 13.58
CA ASN A 96 -10.10 -26.08 12.57
C ASN A 96 -9.92 -25.15 11.35
N GLU A 97 -10.72 -24.10 11.23
CA GLU A 97 -10.64 -23.11 10.16
C GLU A 97 -9.66 -21.98 10.50
N VAL A 98 -9.50 -21.72 11.81
CA VAL A 98 -8.55 -20.72 12.29
C VAL A 98 -7.15 -21.33 12.37
N LYS A 99 -6.18 -20.57 11.87
CA LYS A 99 -4.77 -20.95 11.86
C LYS A 99 -3.92 -19.86 12.50
N VAL A 100 -2.68 -20.19 12.79
CA VAL A 100 -1.63 -19.22 13.07
C VAL A 100 -0.74 -19.12 11.84
N TRP A 101 -0.59 -17.94 11.31
CA TRP A 101 0.46 -17.64 10.34
C TRP A 101 1.69 -17.15 11.08
N GLN A 102 2.75 -17.94 11.03
CA GLN A 102 4.06 -17.58 11.52
C GLN A 102 4.95 -17.29 10.31
N ASP A 103 5.05 -16.04 9.92
CA ASP A 103 5.90 -15.57 8.83
C ASP A 103 7.36 -15.60 9.29
N ALA A 104 7.99 -16.76 9.12
CA ALA A 104 9.31 -17.04 9.68
C ALA A 104 10.45 -16.32 8.94
N ASN A 105 10.24 -15.97 7.69
CA ASN A 105 11.20 -15.24 6.88
C ASN A 105 10.87 -13.73 6.77
N GLN A 106 9.73 -13.31 7.33
CA GLN A 106 9.27 -11.92 7.40
C GLN A 106 9.18 -11.26 6.02
N ASN A 107 8.58 -11.97 5.05
CA ASN A 107 8.41 -11.47 3.69
C ASN A 107 6.98 -10.98 3.37
N GLY A 108 6.00 -11.20 4.27
CA GLY A 108 4.61 -10.82 4.09
C GLY A 108 3.81 -11.73 3.14
N TYR A 109 4.39 -12.84 2.72
CA TYR A 109 3.76 -13.85 1.87
C TYR A 109 3.66 -15.17 2.62
N THR A 110 2.58 -15.91 2.38
CA THR A 110 2.40 -17.22 2.98
C THR A 110 3.27 -18.26 2.29
N ASP A 111 4.29 -18.73 2.98
CA ASP A 111 5.18 -19.77 2.49
C ASP A 111 4.84 -21.17 3.04
N VAL A 112 5.50 -22.19 2.50
CA VAL A 112 5.29 -23.58 2.92
C VAL A 112 5.64 -23.76 4.40
N ASN A 113 4.74 -24.35 5.18
CA ASN A 113 4.82 -24.59 6.63
C ASN A 113 4.67 -23.36 7.54
N GLU A 114 4.27 -22.21 7.03
CA GLU A 114 4.00 -21.03 7.85
C GLU A 114 2.57 -21.01 8.39
N LEU A 115 1.59 -21.54 7.65
CA LEU A 115 0.23 -21.72 8.16
C LEU A 115 0.12 -22.99 9.01
N LYS A 116 -0.09 -22.78 10.30
CA LYS A 116 -0.14 -23.84 11.31
C LYS A 116 -1.53 -23.91 11.94
N SER A 117 -2.04 -25.13 12.18
CA SER A 117 -3.25 -25.27 13.00
C SER A 117 -2.97 -24.87 14.44
N LEU A 118 -3.98 -24.38 15.15
CA LEU A 118 -3.89 -24.04 16.57
C LEU A 118 -3.36 -25.23 17.38
N ASP A 119 -3.89 -26.44 17.11
CA ASP A 119 -3.44 -27.67 17.78
C ASP A 119 -1.96 -27.97 17.52
N SER A 120 -1.48 -27.72 16.27
CA SER A 120 -0.07 -28.04 15.92
C SER A 120 0.94 -27.15 16.62
N VAL A 121 0.53 -25.94 17.01
CA VAL A 121 1.36 -25.02 17.82
C VAL A 121 1.05 -25.10 19.32
N GLY A 122 0.19 -26.05 19.73
CA GLY A 122 -0.14 -26.31 21.14
C GLY A 122 -1.14 -25.33 21.74
N ILE A 123 -1.78 -24.46 20.95
CA ILE A 123 -2.84 -23.55 21.42
C ILE A 123 -4.12 -24.38 21.64
N THR A 124 -4.72 -24.23 22.81
CA THR A 124 -5.92 -24.99 23.20
C THR A 124 -7.14 -24.11 23.46
N GLU A 125 -6.93 -22.85 23.80
CA GLU A 125 -7.99 -21.88 24.01
C GLU A 125 -7.50 -20.43 23.84
N ILE A 126 -8.40 -19.54 23.43
CA ILE A 126 -8.19 -18.08 23.33
C ILE A 126 -9.33 -17.41 24.10
N ASN A 127 -9.00 -16.62 25.11
CA ASN A 127 -9.99 -15.85 25.86
C ASN A 127 -10.46 -14.65 25.04
N LEU A 128 -11.74 -14.57 24.75
CA LEU A 128 -12.34 -13.50 23.94
C LEU A 128 -12.69 -12.26 24.78
N ASN A 129 -12.56 -12.32 26.10
CA ASN A 129 -12.73 -11.17 26.98
C ASN A 129 -11.40 -10.40 27.05
N TYR A 130 -11.33 -9.33 26.33
CA TYR A 130 -10.13 -8.49 26.24
C TYR A 130 -10.21 -7.23 27.10
N LYS A 131 -9.07 -6.61 27.33
CA LYS A 131 -8.93 -5.28 27.93
C LYS A 131 -8.41 -4.30 26.91
N GLN A 132 -8.93 -3.07 26.93
CA GLN A 132 -8.37 -1.96 26.14
C GLN A 132 -7.05 -1.52 26.77
N GLN A 133 -6.01 -1.33 25.95
CA GLN A 133 -4.70 -0.90 26.41
C GLN A 133 -4.22 0.38 25.71
N GLN A 134 -4.14 0.38 24.37
CA GLN A 134 -3.67 1.50 23.52
C GLN A 134 -2.24 1.93 23.86
N VAL A 135 -1.30 1.02 23.78
CA VAL A 135 0.14 1.28 24.02
C VAL A 135 0.90 1.00 22.75
N ALA A 136 1.69 1.97 22.29
CA ALA A 136 2.65 1.77 21.22
C ALA A 136 3.85 0.97 21.75
N ASP A 137 4.33 0.04 20.94
CA ASP A 137 5.60 -0.63 21.18
C ASP A 137 6.79 0.24 20.71
N GLU A 138 8.00 -0.28 20.83
CA GLU A 138 9.23 0.44 20.43
C GLU A 138 9.35 0.63 18.90
N ASN A 139 8.56 -0.12 18.12
CA ASN A 139 8.51 -0.10 16.65
C ASN A 139 7.37 0.77 16.10
N GLY A 140 6.54 1.38 16.97
CA GLY A 140 5.44 2.25 16.62
C GLY A 140 4.09 1.54 16.46
N ASN A 141 4.06 0.21 16.54
CA ASN A 141 2.81 -0.55 16.40
C ASN A 141 1.96 -0.43 17.67
N MET A 142 0.64 -0.33 17.50
CA MET A 142 -0.29 -0.11 18.61
C MET A 142 -0.89 -1.40 19.12
N HIS A 143 -0.65 -1.76 20.38
CA HIS A 143 -1.34 -2.85 21.09
C HIS A 143 -2.62 -2.29 21.70
N ASN A 144 -3.74 -2.48 21.01
CA ASN A 144 -5.01 -1.85 21.37
C ASN A 144 -5.85 -2.69 22.30
N GLN A 145 -6.02 -3.97 22.01
CA GLN A 145 -6.75 -4.92 22.86
C GLN A 145 -5.81 -6.04 23.27
N ILE A 146 -5.90 -6.42 24.54
CA ILE A 146 -5.08 -7.48 25.10
C ILE A 146 -5.93 -8.52 25.80
N SER A 147 -5.59 -9.77 25.61
CA SER A 147 -6.15 -10.93 26.30
C SER A 147 -5.08 -12.01 26.46
N THR A 148 -5.50 -13.19 26.86
CA THR A 148 -4.63 -14.35 27.02
C THR A 148 -5.22 -15.57 26.31
N GLY A 149 -4.37 -16.56 26.08
CA GLY A 149 -4.74 -17.88 25.62
C GLY A 149 -3.98 -18.94 26.43
N LYS A 150 -4.19 -20.20 26.08
CA LYS A 150 -3.39 -21.31 26.61
C LYS A 150 -2.66 -22.04 25.50
N LYS A 151 -1.38 -22.27 25.73
CA LYS A 151 -0.49 -23.04 24.87
C LYS A 151 0.27 -24.05 25.72
N ASP A 152 0.14 -25.35 25.41
CA ASP A 152 0.78 -26.44 26.14
C ASP A 152 0.54 -26.39 27.66
N GLY A 153 -0.66 -25.92 28.07
CA GLY A 153 -1.06 -25.76 29.45
C GLY A 153 -0.56 -24.50 30.16
N SER A 154 0.25 -23.67 29.51
CA SER A 154 0.71 -22.38 30.01
C SER A 154 -0.10 -21.22 29.42
N GLU A 155 -0.23 -20.13 30.17
CA GLU A 155 -0.83 -18.91 29.67
C GLU A 155 0.14 -18.20 28.71
N ILE A 156 -0.41 -17.69 27.59
CA ILE A 156 0.30 -16.87 26.59
C ILE A 156 -0.45 -15.57 26.34
N LEU A 157 0.23 -14.57 25.79
CA LEU A 157 -0.37 -13.30 25.39
C LEU A 157 -1.06 -13.40 24.03
N ILE A 158 -2.23 -12.76 23.94
CA ILE A 158 -2.97 -12.53 22.70
C ILE A 158 -3.30 -11.05 22.61
N HIS A 159 -2.73 -10.35 21.62
CA HIS A 159 -2.99 -8.93 21.40
C HIS A 159 -3.60 -8.69 20.03
N ASP A 160 -4.48 -7.73 19.94
CA ASP A 160 -4.85 -7.07 18.69
C ASP A 160 -3.84 -5.94 18.47
N VAL A 161 -3.00 -6.10 17.45
CA VAL A 161 -1.91 -5.18 17.11
C VAL A 161 -2.26 -4.46 15.82
N TRP A 162 -2.29 -3.14 15.90
CA TRP A 162 -2.45 -2.29 14.74
C TRP A 162 -1.07 -1.86 14.26
N PHE A 163 -0.66 -2.42 13.15
CA PHE A 163 0.65 -2.14 12.56
C PHE A 163 0.69 -0.70 12.03
N GLU A 164 1.81 -0.02 12.29
CA GLU A 164 2.12 1.26 11.64
C GLU A 164 2.30 1.03 10.13
N ARG A 165 1.81 1.96 9.31
CA ARG A 165 1.84 1.83 7.84
C ARG A 165 2.32 3.10 7.17
N ASP A 166 3.12 2.94 6.12
CA ASP A 166 3.39 3.99 5.14
C ASP A 166 2.46 3.80 3.94
N THR A 167 1.38 4.57 3.92
CA THR A 167 0.37 4.48 2.87
C THR A 167 0.80 5.11 1.54
N ILE A 168 1.98 5.73 1.48
CA ILE A 168 2.57 6.27 0.26
C ILE A 168 3.50 5.24 -0.37
N ASP A 169 4.27 4.51 0.44
CA ASP A 169 5.12 3.41 0.00
C ASP A 169 4.28 2.14 -0.16
N SER A 170 3.83 1.88 -1.39
CA SER A 170 2.94 0.78 -1.72
C SER A 170 3.33 0.09 -3.02
N GLN A 171 2.83 -1.11 -3.22
CA GLN A 171 3.00 -1.93 -4.42
C GLN A 171 1.65 -2.37 -4.94
N SER A 172 1.39 -2.17 -6.25
CA SER A 172 0.22 -2.75 -6.90
C SER A 172 0.35 -4.28 -6.94
N LEU A 173 -0.71 -4.97 -6.52
CA LEU A 173 -0.79 -6.43 -6.59
C LEU A 173 -1.43 -6.92 -7.90
N GLN A 174 -1.87 -6.01 -8.76
CA GLN A 174 -2.46 -6.35 -10.03
C GLN A 174 -1.39 -6.86 -11.01
N GLN A 175 -1.60 -8.05 -11.56
CA GLN A 175 -0.76 -8.57 -12.62
C GLN A 175 -1.21 -8.01 -13.98
N ILE A 176 -0.61 -6.88 -14.38
CA ILE A 176 -0.91 -6.22 -15.64
C ILE A 176 0.14 -6.62 -16.66
N ILE A 177 -0.33 -7.12 -17.82
CA ILE A 177 0.56 -7.39 -18.95
C ILE A 177 0.85 -6.05 -19.64
N ILE A 178 2.10 -5.59 -19.55
CA ILE A 178 2.55 -4.38 -20.23
C ILE A 178 2.87 -4.73 -21.70
N PRO A 179 2.18 -4.15 -22.69
CA PRO A 179 2.51 -4.31 -24.10
C PRO A 179 3.94 -3.81 -24.43
N ASP A 180 4.60 -4.45 -25.40
CA ASP A 180 5.99 -4.12 -25.78
C ASP A 180 6.19 -2.64 -26.15
N ASP A 181 5.19 -2.03 -26.76
CA ASP A 181 5.21 -0.63 -27.19
C ASP A 181 5.08 0.35 -26.00
N ILE A 182 4.33 -0.03 -24.96
CA ILE A 182 4.29 0.72 -23.69
C ILE A 182 5.56 0.48 -22.86
N PHE A 183 6.11 -0.73 -22.91
CA PHE A 183 7.35 -1.06 -22.18
C PHE A 183 8.54 -0.19 -22.60
N LEU A 184 8.55 0.35 -23.82
CA LEU A 184 9.58 1.27 -24.32
C LEU A 184 9.40 2.72 -23.88
N LEU A 185 8.24 3.08 -23.30
CA LEU A 185 7.96 4.43 -22.79
C LEU A 185 8.57 4.62 -21.38
N PRO A 186 8.71 5.88 -20.92
CA PRO A 186 9.19 6.15 -19.57
C PRO A 186 8.39 5.43 -18.48
N GLU A 187 9.05 5.07 -17.40
CA GLU A 187 8.44 4.50 -16.22
C GLU A 187 8.56 5.45 -15.04
N ILE A 188 7.46 5.60 -14.32
CA ILE A 188 7.39 6.26 -13.01
C ILE A 188 6.68 5.28 -12.09
N GLY A 189 7.30 4.95 -10.97
CA GLY A 189 6.70 4.06 -9.97
C GLY A 189 5.39 4.61 -9.41
N GLY A 190 4.49 3.72 -9.07
CA GLY A 190 3.26 4.06 -8.37
C GLY A 190 3.51 4.53 -6.94
N SER A 191 2.49 5.05 -6.29
CA SER A 191 2.54 5.51 -4.91
C SER A 191 1.13 5.53 -4.30
N GLY A 192 0.99 5.09 -3.08
CA GLY A 192 -0.33 4.95 -2.46
C GLY A 192 -1.24 4.04 -3.29
N LYS A 193 -2.41 4.53 -3.66
CA LYS A 193 -3.39 3.79 -4.48
C LYS A 193 -3.28 4.08 -5.99
N VAL A 194 -2.12 4.56 -6.43
CA VAL A 194 -1.84 4.83 -7.84
C VAL A 194 -0.81 3.82 -8.34
N CYS A 195 -1.17 3.03 -9.37
CA CYS A 195 -0.26 2.09 -10.01
C CYS A 195 0.84 2.81 -10.79
N SER A 196 1.84 2.08 -11.28
CA SER A 196 2.92 2.67 -12.08
C SER A 196 2.39 3.29 -13.38
N LEU A 197 3.16 4.23 -13.95
CA LEU A 197 2.74 4.92 -15.19
C LEU A 197 2.52 3.96 -16.35
N ARG A 198 3.35 2.91 -16.47
CA ARG A 198 3.19 1.90 -17.53
C ARG A 198 1.97 1.02 -17.29
N GLU A 199 1.70 0.64 -16.05
CA GLU A 199 0.48 -0.09 -15.71
C GLU A 199 -0.77 0.74 -16.01
N ALA A 200 -0.76 2.03 -15.65
CA ALA A 200 -1.85 2.94 -15.97
C ALA A 200 -2.08 3.08 -17.47
N MET A 201 -1.00 3.25 -18.26
CA MET A 201 -1.10 3.28 -19.73
C MET A 201 -1.62 1.96 -20.31
N ALA A 202 -1.25 0.82 -19.73
CA ALA A 202 -1.70 -0.49 -20.19
C ALA A 202 -3.19 -0.75 -19.86
N GLN A 203 -3.71 -0.12 -18.82
CA GLN A 203 -5.11 -0.21 -18.41
C GLN A 203 -6.00 0.85 -19.07
N ASP A 204 -5.42 1.93 -19.59
CA ASP A 204 -6.17 3.01 -20.24
C ASP A 204 -6.71 2.57 -21.61
N GLU A 205 -7.96 2.09 -21.64
CA GLU A 205 -8.65 1.66 -22.86
C GLU A 205 -8.81 2.80 -23.89
N SER A 206 -8.78 4.07 -23.46
CA SER A 206 -8.87 5.22 -24.36
C SER A 206 -7.56 5.46 -25.12
N GLY A 207 -6.42 5.06 -24.56
CA GLY A 207 -5.07 5.35 -25.05
C GLY A 207 -4.66 6.81 -24.94
N GLU A 208 -5.42 7.61 -24.19
CA GLU A 208 -5.17 9.05 -24.03
C GLU A 208 -3.92 9.30 -23.19
N LEU A 209 -3.75 8.57 -22.08
CA LEU A 209 -2.57 8.69 -21.22
C LEU A 209 -1.29 8.38 -22.01
N ARG A 210 -1.30 7.31 -22.78
CA ARG A 210 -0.18 6.97 -23.66
C ARG A 210 0.11 8.09 -24.66
N THR A 211 -0.92 8.63 -25.31
CA THR A 211 -0.80 9.74 -26.27
C THR A 211 -0.16 10.96 -25.62
N LEU A 212 -0.58 11.32 -24.41
CA LEU A 212 0.01 12.44 -23.64
C LEU A 212 1.49 12.19 -23.33
N VAL A 213 1.86 10.99 -22.91
CA VAL A 213 3.26 10.62 -22.62
C VAL A 213 4.12 10.71 -23.89
N GLU A 214 3.65 10.19 -25.02
CA GLU A 214 4.33 10.30 -26.30
C GLU A 214 4.48 11.76 -26.76
N GLN A 215 3.47 12.60 -26.57
CA GLN A 215 3.53 14.04 -26.84
C GLN A 215 4.58 14.73 -25.97
N TYR A 216 4.66 14.40 -24.69
CA TYR A 216 5.63 14.97 -23.75
C TYR A 216 7.07 14.67 -24.17
N ILE A 217 7.34 13.41 -24.55
CA ILE A 217 8.67 12.98 -25.02
C ILE A 217 9.03 13.70 -26.33
N ASN A 218 8.10 13.76 -27.29
CA ASN A 218 8.35 14.38 -28.59
C ASN A 218 8.44 15.91 -28.50
N PHE A 219 7.79 16.52 -27.52
CA PHE A 219 7.88 17.95 -27.26
C PHE A 219 9.32 18.36 -26.92
N ASP A 220 9.96 17.60 -26.04
CA ASP A 220 11.35 17.86 -25.61
C ASP A 220 12.35 17.69 -26.78
N TYR A 221 12.13 16.68 -27.65
CA TYR A 221 12.97 16.42 -28.81
C TYR A 221 12.89 17.52 -29.86
N ASN A 222 11.69 18.03 -30.17
CA ASN A 222 11.48 19.04 -31.21
C ASN A 222 11.94 20.45 -30.79
N HIS A 223 12.06 20.76 -29.50
CA HIS A 223 12.52 22.05 -29.00
C HIS A 223 14.05 22.12 -28.78
N THR A 224 14.72 20.97 -28.74
CA THR A 224 16.19 20.90 -28.56
C THR A 224 16.99 21.00 -29.88
N ILE A 225 16.35 20.91 -31.03
CA ILE A 225 17.07 20.69 -32.34
C ILE A 225 16.81 21.77 -33.41
N THR A 226 16.19 22.89 -33.14
CA THR A 226 16.13 23.96 -34.16
C THR A 226 17.16 25.04 -33.90
N PRO A 227 18.28 25.08 -34.71
CA PRO A 227 19.05 26.30 -34.84
C PRO A 227 18.19 27.27 -35.68
N GLU A 228 17.71 28.36 -35.11
CA GLU A 228 16.98 29.35 -35.86
C GLU A 228 17.81 29.94 -36.99
N THR A 229 17.32 29.73 -38.21
CA THR A 229 17.68 30.60 -39.35
C THR A 229 16.79 31.83 -39.28
N ASN A 230 17.46 32.99 -39.08
CA ASN A 230 16.85 34.31 -39.05
C ASN A 230 15.82 34.54 -40.16
N GLN A 231 14.57 34.81 -39.79
CA GLN A 231 13.67 35.65 -40.56
C GLN A 231 12.94 36.62 -39.65
N GLU A 232 13.22 37.92 -39.88
CA GLU A 232 12.54 39.04 -39.22
C GLU A 232 11.04 39.05 -39.56
N SER A 233 10.18 38.95 -38.56
CA SER A 233 8.81 39.46 -38.64
C SER A 233 8.50 40.34 -37.43
N LYS A 234 8.37 41.65 -37.70
CA LYS A 234 7.91 42.65 -36.73
C LYS A 234 6.48 42.35 -36.29
N THR A 235 6.26 42.20 -35.00
CA THR A 235 4.97 42.46 -34.36
C THR A 235 5.19 43.12 -33.02
N GLU A 236 4.31 44.08 -32.69
CA GLU A 236 4.44 45.10 -31.68
C GLU A 236 4.55 44.59 -30.24
N ASN A 237 5.41 45.28 -29.47
CA ASN A 237 5.68 45.15 -28.05
C ASN A 237 4.48 45.45 -27.15
N THR A 238 4.35 44.64 -26.10
CA THR A 238 3.98 45.14 -24.78
C THR A 238 5.04 44.62 -23.78
N ASP A 239 5.93 45.52 -23.41
CA ASP A 239 7.03 45.31 -22.50
C ASP A 239 6.53 45.08 -21.08
N LEU A 240 6.95 43.95 -20.49
CA LEU A 240 7.03 43.79 -19.05
C LEU A 240 8.52 43.68 -18.68
N GLU A 241 9.11 44.84 -18.28
CA GLU A 241 10.49 44.83 -17.74
C GLU A 241 10.51 44.19 -16.36
N ILE A 242 11.18 43.05 -16.28
CA ILE A 242 11.64 42.49 -15.00
C ILE A 242 13.14 42.79 -14.87
N THR A 243 13.47 43.80 -14.06
CA THR A 243 14.84 44.19 -13.74
C THR A 243 15.38 43.21 -12.70
N LEU A 244 16.35 42.35 -13.04
CA LEU A 244 17.18 41.64 -12.09
C LEU A 244 18.48 42.42 -11.85
N PRO A 245 18.95 42.59 -10.62
CA PRO A 245 20.20 43.29 -10.33
C PRO A 245 21.37 42.31 -10.37
N TYR A 246 22.06 42.21 -11.50
CA TYR A 246 23.51 41.97 -11.56
C TYR A 246 24.03 42.13 -13.00
N GLU A 247 24.98 43.05 -13.13
CA GLU A 247 25.68 43.34 -14.41
C GLU A 247 26.64 42.19 -14.77
N THR A 248 26.66 41.84 -15.98
CA THR A 248 27.70 41.76 -17.02
C THR A 248 27.53 40.56 -17.94
N GLY A 249 27.43 40.85 -19.22
CA GLY A 249 27.73 39.92 -20.34
C GLY A 249 26.49 39.47 -21.11
N GLU A 250 26.43 40.00 -22.30
CA GLU A 250 25.52 39.64 -23.40
C GLU A 250 24.83 38.29 -23.27
N ILE A 251 23.55 38.29 -22.85
CA ILE A 251 22.63 37.19 -23.10
C ILE A 251 21.56 37.76 -24.03
N THR A 252 21.81 37.59 -25.32
CA THR A 252 20.86 37.90 -26.38
C THR A 252 19.87 36.74 -26.51
N ASP A 253 18.58 37.08 -26.47
CA ASP A 253 17.43 36.38 -27.10
C ASP A 253 17.17 34.88 -26.90
N ILE A 254 17.41 34.33 -25.71
CA ILE A 254 17.00 32.95 -25.40
C ILE A 254 15.65 32.88 -24.61
N THR A 255 15.11 34.00 -24.17
CA THR A 255 14.16 34.03 -23.07
C THR A 255 12.69 33.82 -23.41
N VAL A 256 12.20 34.18 -24.60
CA VAL A 256 10.74 34.14 -24.87
C VAL A 256 10.28 32.80 -25.43
N SER A 257 11.02 32.19 -26.33
CA SER A 257 10.67 30.86 -26.88
C SER A 257 10.77 29.74 -25.83
N ASN A 258 11.73 29.84 -24.89
CA ASN A 258 11.90 28.86 -23.82
C ASN A 258 10.79 28.92 -22.75
N VAL A 259 10.22 30.10 -22.46
CA VAL A 259 9.12 30.22 -21.49
C VAL A 259 7.85 29.58 -22.03
N HIS A 260 7.46 29.85 -23.27
CA HIS A 260 6.27 29.22 -23.87
C HIS A 260 6.46 27.71 -24.13
N ALA A 261 7.65 27.28 -24.45
CA ALA A 261 7.98 25.88 -24.57
C ALA A 261 7.85 25.16 -23.20
N GLN A 262 8.33 25.79 -22.14
CA GLN A 262 8.19 25.26 -20.77
C GLN A 262 6.74 25.21 -20.33
N GLU A 263 5.96 26.28 -20.56
CA GLU A 263 4.53 26.31 -20.25
C GLU A 263 3.73 25.22 -20.98
N GLY A 264 4.03 24.97 -22.26
CA GLY A 264 3.39 23.90 -23.03
C GLY A 264 3.75 22.51 -22.50
N ARG A 265 5.01 22.29 -22.15
CA ARG A 265 5.50 21.05 -21.54
C ARG A 265 4.87 20.81 -20.17
N ASP A 266 4.81 21.83 -19.34
CA ASP A 266 4.22 21.76 -18.01
C ASP A 266 2.71 21.48 -18.07
N ALA A 267 2.01 21.99 -19.09
CA ALA A 267 0.61 21.67 -19.34
C ALA A 267 0.42 20.19 -19.67
N ILE A 268 1.21 19.63 -20.58
CA ILE A 268 1.15 18.21 -20.92
C ILE A 268 1.48 17.34 -19.70
N LEU A 269 2.50 17.71 -18.91
CA LEU A 269 2.86 16.98 -17.70
C LEU A 269 1.72 16.99 -16.67
N ARG A 270 1.06 18.11 -16.50
CA ARG A 270 -0.11 18.22 -15.63
C ARG A 270 -1.25 17.32 -16.10
N ASP A 271 -1.54 17.30 -17.40
CA ASP A 271 -2.58 16.46 -17.98
C ASP A 271 -2.23 14.95 -17.81
N ILE A 272 -0.95 14.57 -17.96
CA ILE A 272 -0.47 13.22 -17.65
C ILE A 272 -0.76 12.87 -16.19
N ILE A 273 -0.39 13.74 -15.24
CA ILE A 273 -0.59 13.49 -13.80
C ILE A 273 -2.07 13.32 -13.47
N TYR A 274 -2.93 14.20 -13.99
CA TYR A 274 -4.38 14.12 -13.75
C TYR A 274 -4.99 12.85 -14.32
N HIS A 275 -4.61 12.47 -15.54
CA HIS A 275 -5.13 11.27 -16.17
C HIS A 275 -4.64 10.01 -15.44
N TRP A 276 -3.35 9.96 -15.14
CA TRP A 276 -2.73 8.85 -14.42
C TRP A 276 -3.30 8.64 -13.02
N ALA A 277 -3.46 9.72 -12.27
CA ALA A 277 -4.02 9.64 -10.91
C ALA A 277 -5.57 9.51 -10.88
N GLY A 278 -6.24 9.45 -12.03
CA GLY A 278 -7.71 9.38 -12.11
C GLY A 278 -8.41 10.67 -11.67
N VAL A 279 -7.74 11.82 -11.73
CA VAL A 279 -8.25 13.12 -11.30
C VAL A 279 -8.48 14.09 -12.47
N GLN A 280 -8.49 13.57 -13.71
CA GLN A 280 -8.69 14.37 -14.92
C GLN A 280 -9.99 15.19 -14.93
N ASP A 281 -11.01 14.76 -14.19
CA ASP A 281 -12.30 15.46 -14.06
C ASP A 281 -12.34 16.45 -12.88
N MET A 282 -11.26 16.56 -12.11
CA MET A 282 -11.16 17.51 -11.01
C MET A 282 -10.75 18.89 -11.54
N ASP A 283 -11.46 19.95 -11.09
CA ASP A 283 -11.07 21.33 -11.37
C ASP A 283 -9.71 21.64 -10.73
N PRO A 284 -8.69 22.06 -11.51
CA PRO A 284 -7.35 22.35 -10.98
C PRO A 284 -7.25 23.65 -10.14
N ASN A 285 -8.35 24.37 -9.90
CA ASN A 285 -8.38 25.61 -9.11
C ASN A 285 -8.74 25.42 -7.65
#